data_88d7d5e3eda3ce3686b196ed804a32fc
#
_entry.id   88d7d5e3eda3ce3686b196ed804a32fc
#
_cell.length_a   1.000
_cell.length_b   1.000
_cell.length_c   1.000
_cell.angle_alpha   90.00
_cell.angle_beta   90.00
_cell.angle_gamma   90.00
#
_symmetry.space_group_name_H-M   'P 1'
#
loop_
_entity.id
_entity.type
_entity.pdbx_description
1 polymer ?
#
loop_
_entity_poly.entity_id
_entity_poly.type
_entity_poly.pdbx_seq_one_letter_code
_entity_poly.pdbx_strand_id
1 'polypeptide(L)'
;TRRSSDLTKKAAYFALSWYYLWDVPFAPGQMLGDIGLKTRGWGNVSVENNHIDVFIFEFASILNWLSKEYSEPRFSQFAEVISTSMRQLLPYEGHLCGVAKCGYYPEVVQHTNWDYGKNGKGYYNDIFAPGWTVASLWELFSPGRAEQFFRK
;
A
#
# COMPACT_ATOMS: atom_id res chain seq x y z
N THR A 1 19.15 -3.41 22.85
CA THR A 1 20.24 -2.43 23.05
C THR A 1 20.06 -1.20 22.15
N ARG A 2 20.58 -0.05 22.54
CA ARG A 2 20.47 1.24 21.83
C ARG A 2 20.84 1.14 20.33
N ARG A 3 21.85 0.34 20.03
CA ARG A 3 22.35 0.12 18.66
C ARG A 3 21.34 -0.64 17.78
N SER A 4 20.60 -1.58 18.34
CA SER A 4 19.57 -2.33 17.64
C SER A 4 18.36 -1.44 17.31
N SER A 5 17.91 -0.61 18.26
CA SER A 5 16.80 0.32 18.04
C SER A 5 17.09 1.36 16.97
N ASP A 6 18.31 1.89 16.94
CA ASP A 6 18.73 2.86 15.93
C ASP A 6 18.75 2.25 14.52
N LEU A 7 19.19 0.99 14.41
CA LEU A 7 19.20 0.28 13.13
C LEU A 7 17.77 0.02 12.63
N THR A 8 16.87 -0.40 13.53
CA THR A 8 15.47 -0.65 13.19
C THR A 8 14.76 0.62 12.69
N LYS A 9 14.97 1.75 13.36
CA LYS A 9 14.43 3.05 12.91
C LYS A 9 14.99 3.45 11.54
N LYS A 10 16.28 3.29 11.32
CA LYS A 10 16.92 3.59 10.03
C LYS A 10 16.36 2.72 8.92
N ALA A 11 16.16 1.43 9.18
CA ALA A 11 15.55 0.51 8.22
C ALA A 11 14.12 0.92 7.87
N ALA A 12 13.32 1.32 8.86
CA ALA A 12 11.96 1.81 8.63
C ALA A 12 11.95 3.11 7.79
N TYR A 13 12.80 4.07 8.08
CA TYR A 13 12.91 5.29 7.27
C TYR A 13 13.44 5.00 5.85
N PHE A 14 14.35 4.05 5.71
CA PHE A 14 14.78 3.60 4.39
C PHE A 14 13.61 2.98 3.60
N ALA A 15 12.84 2.10 4.22
CA ALA A 15 11.65 1.53 3.59
C ALA A 15 10.63 2.62 3.21
N LEU A 16 10.40 3.61 4.09
CA LEU A 16 9.52 4.75 3.79
C LEU A 16 9.98 5.59 2.60
N SER A 17 11.26 5.58 2.24
CA SER A 17 11.74 6.30 1.06
C SER A 17 11.21 5.75 -0.27
N TRP A 18 10.63 4.54 -0.26
CA TRP A 18 9.96 3.92 -1.41
C TRP A 18 8.47 4.25 -1.49
N TYR A 19 7.95 5.06 -0.56
CA TYR A 19 6.55 5.46 -0.53
C TYR A 19 6.37 6.90 -1.00
N TYR A 20 5.27 7.13 -1.71
CA TYR A 20 4.90 8.48 -2.09
C TYR A 20 4.37 9.24 -0.88
N LEU A 21 5.03 10.32 -0.54
CA LEU A 21 4.61 11.25 0.54
C LEU A 21 3.71 12.37 0.03
N TRP A 22 3.51 12.46 -1.27
CA TRP A 22 2.63 13.40 -1.95
C TRP A 22 1.87 12.68 -3.07
N ASP A 23 0.84 13.33 -3.61
CA ASP A 23 0.10 12.79 -4.75
C ASP A 23 0.92 12.96 -6.03
N VAL A 24 1.50 11.89 -6.52
CA VAL A 24 2.10 11.84 -7.85
C VAL A 24 0.96 11.80 -8.86
N PRO A 25 0.90 12.75 -9.80
CA PRO A 25 -0.20 12.79 -10.74
C PRO A 25 -0.16 11.60 -11.70
N PHE A 26 -1.34 11.11 -12.02
CA PHE A 26 -1.49 10.12 -13.08
C PHE A 26 -1.22 10.76 -14.44
N ALA A 27 -0.68 9.98 -15.37
CA ALA A 27 -0.57 10.42 -16.75
C ALA A 27 -1.97 10.65 -17.35
N PRO A 28 -2.13 11.59 -18.27
CA PRO A 28 -3.42 11.87 -18.94
C PRO A 28 -4.02 10.61 -19.58
N GLY A 29 -5.30 10.39 -19.37
CA GLY A 29 -6.03 9.23 -19.91
C GLY A 29 -5.83 7.93 -19.15
N GLN A 30 -5.17 7.96 -18.00
CA GLN A 30 -5.13 6.81 -17.10
C GLN A 30 -6.42 6.70 -16.32
N MET A 31 -7.01 5.52 -16.42
CA MET A 31 -8.30 5.24 -15.79
C MET A 31 -8.29 5.42 -14.28
N LEU A 32 -7.24 5.03 -13.58
CA LEU A 32 -7.14 5.20 -12.13
C LEU A 32 -7.14 6.68 -11.74
N GLY A 33 -6.52 7.53 -12.56
CA GLY A 33 -6.58 8.98 -12.42
C GLY A 33 -7.97 9.54 -12.71
N ASP A 34 -8.62 9.04 -13.77
CA ASP A 34 -9.96 9.48 -14.18
C ASP A 34 -11.02 9.19 -13.11
N ILE A 35 -10.87 8.12 -12.35
CA ILE A 35 -11.75 7.81 -11.20
C ILE A 35 -11.32 8.49 -9.90
N GLY A 36 -10.30 9.33 -9.94
CA GLY A 36 -9.91 10.19 -8.83
C GLY A 36 -9.07 9.55 -7.74
N LEU A 37 -8.41 8.43 -8.00
CA LEU A 37 -7.48 7.82 -7.03
C LEU A 37 -6.30 8.75 -6.74
N LYS A 38 -5.77 8.63 -5.54
CA LYS A 38 -4.61 9.38 -5.06
C LYS A 38 -3.45 8.45 -4.79
N THR A 39 -2.26 8.84 -5.23
CA THR A 39 -1.05 8.01 -5.11
C THR A 39 -0.33 8.16 -3.77
N ARG A 40 -0.61 9.19 -3.00
CA ARG A 40 0.02 9.40 -1.70
C ARG A 40 -0.20 8.21 -0.78
N GLY A 41 0.89 7.70 -0.22
CA GLY A 41 0.90 6.50 0.61
C GLY A 41 1.10 5.19 -0.16
N TRP A 42 1.19 5.24 -1.48
CA TRP A 42 1.51 4.08 -2.29
C TRP A 42 2.99 3.74 -2.19
N GLY A 43 3.31 2.45 -2.10
CA GLY A 43 4.67 1.95 -2.08
C GLY A 43 5.09 1.42 -3.45
N ASN A 44 6.29 1.78 -3.88
CA ASN A 44 6.88 1.27 -5.10
C ASN A 44 7.53 -0.08 -4.89
N VAL A 45 7.35 -0.98 -5.84
CA VAL A 45 7.99 -2.31 -5.84
C VAL A 45 9.06 -2.44 -6.92
N SER A 46 9.21 -1.45 -7.78
CA SER A 46 10.20 -1.49 -8.86
C SER A 46 10.92 -0.17 -9.06
N VAL A 47 12.09 -0.25 -9.64
CA VAL A 47 12.91 0.93 -9.97
C VAL A 47 12.29 1.78 -11.09
N GLU A 48 11.41 1.20 -11.89
CA GLU A 48 10.67 1.90 -12.93
C GLU A 48 9.56 2.78 -12.38
N ASN A 49 9.28 2.67 -11.09
CA ASN A 49 8.32 3.51 -10.40
C ASN A 49 6.88 3.39 -10.93
N ASN A 50 6.53 2.23 -11.42
CA ASN A 50 5.24 1.99 -12.07
C ASN A 50 4.37 0.93 -11.39
N HIS A 51 4.93 0.17 -10.47
CA HIS A 51 4.20 -0.87 -9.75
C HIS A 51 3.99 -0.49 -8.28
N ILE A 52 2.78 -0.65 -7.84
CA ILE A 52 2.37 -0.43 -6.45
C ILE A 52 1.86 -1.75 -5.88
N ASP A 53 2.54 -2.25 -4.88
CA ASP A 53 2.13 -3.45 -4.18
C ASP A 53 1.01 -3.13 -3.17
N VAL A 54 -0.02 -3.95 -3.16
CA VAL A 54 -1.13 -3.82 -2.21
C VAL A 54 -0.88 -4.50 -0.86
N PHE A 55 0.20 -5.25 -0.71
CA PHE A 55 0.60 -5.88 0.56
C PHE A 55 1.13 -4.93 1.61
N ILE A 56 1.32 -3.70 1.26
CA ILE A 56 1.95 -2.70 2.13
C ILE A 56 1.16 -2.38 3.40
N PHE A 57 -0.04 -2.92 3.58
CA PHE A 57 -0.74 -2.89 4.85
C PHE A 57 0.06 -3.49 6.00
N GLU A 58 0.81 -4.54 5.74
CA GLU A 58 1.69 -5.15 6.74
C GLU A 58 2.75 -4.15 7.22
N PHE A 59 3.27 -3.33 6.32
CA PHE A 59 4.20 -2.29 6.69
C PHE A 59 3.56 -1.21 7.57
N ALA A 60 2.30 -0.85 7.32
CA ALA A 60 1.57 0.06 8.19
C ALA A 60 1.44 -0.49 9.61
N SER A 61 1.20 -1.78 9.77
CA SER A 61 1.18 -2.44 11.08
C SER A 61 2.53 -2.40 11.77
N ILE A 62 3.60 -2.68 11.04
CA ILE A 62 4.97 -2.57 11.57
C ILE A 62 5.26 -1.13 12.02
N LEU A 63 4.88 -0.14 11.24
CA LEU A 63 5.05 1.27 11.60
C LEU A 63 4.27 1.64 12.87
N ASN A 64 3.05 1.15 13.03
CA ASN A 64 2.26 1.35 14.25
C ASN A 64 2.94 0.72 15.47
N TRP A 65 3.48 -0.48 15.31
CA TRP A 65 4.27 -1.12 16.36
C TRP A 65 5.52 -0.31 16.70
N LEU A 66 6.30 0.14 15.71
CA LEU A 66 7.49 0.97 15.91
C LEU A 66 7.17 2.29 16.60
N SER A 67 6.03 2.89 16.26
CA SER A 67 5.58 4.13 16.90
C SER A 67 5.40 3.96 18.42
N LYS A 68 4.80 2.86 18.83
CA LYS A 68 4.61 2.53 20.25
C LYS A 68 5.90 2.15 20.94
N GLU A 69 6.67 1.24 20.32
CA GLU A 69 7.90 0.70 20.90
C GLU A 69 8.96 1.78 21.13
N TYR A 70 9.07 2.74 20.22
CA TYR A 70 10.10 3.77 20.27
C TYR A 70 9.58 5.17 20.61
N SER A 71 8.29 5.29 20.96
CA SER A 71 7.64 6.58 21.23
C SER A 71 7.88 7.60 20.09
N GLU A 72 7.81 7.14 18.83
CA GLU A 72 8.04 7.94 17.64
C GLU A 72 6.73 8.12 16.86
N PRO A 73 5.94 9.17 17.14
CA PRO A 73 4.58 9.31 16.59
C PRO A 73 4.54 9.47 15.07
N ARG A 74 5.65 9.85 14.43
CA ARG A 74 5.72 9.94 12.97
C ARG A 74 5.46 8.60 12.28
N PHE A 75 5.84 7.50 12.88
CA PHE A 75 5.56 6.18 12.30
C PHE A 75 4.06 5.89 12.24
N SER A 76 3.28 6.24 13.27
CA SER A 76 1.83 6.06 13.20
C SER A 76 1.16 7.00 12.21
N GLN A 77 1.68 8.21 12.02
CA GLN A 77 1.20 9.11 10.97
C GLN A 77 1.44 8.54 9.57
N PHE A 78 2.60 7.96 9.30
CA PHE A 78 2.85 7.26 8.04
C PHE A 78 1.98 6.02 7.88
N ALA A 79 1.79 5.24 8.94
CA ALA A 79 0.89 4.09 8.92
C ALA A 79 -0.53 4.47 8.54
N GLU A 80 -1.05 5.57 9.07
CA GLU A 80 -2.38 6.09 8.74
C GLU A 80 -2.48 6.50 7.26
N VAL A 81 -1.47 7.20 6.74
CA VAL A 81 -1.42 7.59 5.32
C VAL A 81 -1.43 6.37 4.42
N ILE A 82 -0.61 5.35 4.70
CA ILE A 82 -0.53 4.11 3.93
C ILE A 82 -1.87 3.37 3.98
N SER A 83 -2.40 3.15 5.18
CA SER A 83 -3.66 2.41 5.36
C SER A 83 -4.84 3.10 4.68
N THR A 84 -4.94 4.42 4.79
CA THR A 84 -5.99 5.19 4.12
C THR A 84 -5.86 5.11 2.62
N SER A 85 -4.65 5.22 2.10
CA SER A 85 -4.39 5.13 0.67
C SER A 85 -4.73 3.77 0.10
N MET A 86 -4.37 2.70 0.79
CA MET A 86 -4.66 1.34 0.31
C MET A 86 -6.14 0.99 0.29
N ARG A 87 -6.95 1.59 1.17
CA ARG A 87 -8.41 1.37 1.19
C ARG A 87 -9.08 1.71 -0.14
N GLN A 88 -8.58 2.72 -0.82
CA GLN A 88 -9.12 3.12 -2.13
C GLN A 88 -8.89 2.07 -3.23
N LEU A 89 -8.00 1.12 -3.03
CA LEU A 89 -7.68 0.06 -3.99
C LEU A 89 -8.54 -1.19 -3.85
N LEU A 90 -9.43 -1.26 -2.86
CA LEU A 90 -10.35 -2.37 -2.72
C LEU A 90 -11.49 -2.24 -3.74
N PRO A 91 -11.63 -3.18 -4.69
CA PRO A 91 -12.72 -3.15 -5.65
C PRO A 91 -14.06 -3.51 -4.99
N TYR A 92 -15.05 -2.64 -5.12
CA TYR A 92 -16.44 -2.92 -4.76
C TYR A 92 -17.37 -2.34 -5.84
N GLU A 93 -18.64 -2.69 -5.79
CA GLU A 93 -19.61 -2.24 -6.79
C GLU A 93 -19.65 -0.71 -6.89
N GLY A 94 -19.52 -0.18 -8.10
CA GLY A 94 -19.41 1.25 -8.34
C GLY A 94 -17.99 1.83 -8.16
N HIS A 95 -17.03 1.01 -7.72
CA HIS A 95 -15.64 1.44 -7.55
C HIS A 95 -14.68 0.32 -7.96
N LEU A 96 -13.92 0.50 -9.02
CA LEU A 96 -12.92 -0.43 -9.57
C LEU A 96 -13.47 -1.79 -10.06
N CYS A 97 -14.71 -2.18 -9.77
CA CYS A 97 -15.30 -3.36 -10.39
C CYS A 97 -15.45 -3.15 -11.91
N GLY A 98 -15.01 -4.13 -12.69
CA GLY A 98 -14.88 -3.98 -14.15
C GLY A 98 -13.47 -3.67 -14.60
N VAL A 99 -12.62 -3.17 -13.72
CA VAL A 99 -11.18 -3.01 -13.90
C VAL A 99 -10.44 -4.13 -13.18
N ALA A 100 -10.92 -4.44 -11.99
CA ALA A 100 -10.43 -5.52 -11.14
C ALA A 100 -11.61 -6.40 -10.70
N LYS A 101 -11.31 -7.57 -10.18
CA LYS A 101 -12.31 -8.47 -9.63
C LYS A 101 -12.91 -7.90 -8.36
N CYS A 102 -14.22 -7.68 -8.33
CA CYS A 102 -14.92 -7.19 -7.14
C CYS A 102 -14.62 -8.04 -5.90
N GLY A 103 -14.31 -7.39 -4.81
CA GLY A 103 -14.04 -8.05 -3.53
C GLY A 103 -12.66 -8.65 -3.38
N TYR A 104 -11.76 -8.46 -4.37
CA TYR A 104 -10.40 -8.99 -4.31
C TYR A 104 -9.39 -7.87 -4.53
N TYR A 105 -8.41 -7.77 -3.64
CA TYR A 105 -7.24 -6.96 -3.92
C TYR A 105 -6.44 -7.58 -5.07
N PRO A 106 -6.01 -6.79 -6.05
CA PRO A 106 -4.99 -7.21 -7.01
C PRO A 106 -3.64 -7.36 -6.31
N GLU A 107 -2.72 -8.07 -6.92
CA GLU A 107 -1.36 -8.11 -6.41
C GLU A 107 -0.66 -6.77 -6.57
N VAL A 108 -0.80 -6.18 -7.75
CA VAL A 108 -0.11 -4.96 -8.16
C VAL A 108 -1.06 -4.02 -8.88
N VAL A 109 -0.85 -2.73 -8.69
CA VAL A 109 -1.53 -1.66 -9.43
C VAL A 109 -0.47 -0.84 -10.16
N GLN A 110 -0.76 -0.49 -11.40
CA GLN A 110 0.09 0.40 -12.18
C GLN A 110 -0.49 1.81 -12.23
N HIS A 111 0.34 2.82 -11.97
CA HIS A 111 -0.08 4.22 -12.03
C HIS A 111 0.54 5.00 -13.19
N THR A 112 1.30 4.33 -14.03
CA THR A 112 1.90 4.91 -15.24
C THR A 112 1.40 4.22 -16.49
N ASN A 113 1.68 4.80 -17.66
CA ASN A 113 1.39 4.19 -18.95
C ASN A 113 2.52 3.28 -19.43
N TRP A 114 3.52 3.05 -18.61
CA TRP A 114 4.71 2.29 -18.99
C TRP A 114 4.38 0.85 -19.37
N ASP A 115 3.65 0.18 -18.55
CA ASP A 115 3.23 -1.18 -18.84
C ASP A 115 1.84 -1.17 -19.44
N TYR A 116 1.83 -1.34 -20.72
CA TYR A 116 0.63 -1.39 -21.51
C TYR A 116 -0.11 -2.70 -21.30
N GLY A 117 -0.43 -3.01 -20.10
CA GLY A 117 -1.44 -4.01 -19.92
C GLY A 117 -2.45 -3.87 -21.05
N LYS A 118 -3.08 -4.89 -21.44
CA LYS A 118 -3.93 -5.07 -22.62
C LYS A 118 -4.87 -3.89 -22.99
N ASN A 119 -5.03 -2.94 -22.14
CA ASN A 119 -5.93 -1.80 -22.30
C ASN A 119 -5.27 -0.42 -22.22
N GLY A 120 -3.96 -0.33 -21.99
CA GLY A 120 -3.22 0.94 -22.02
C GLY A 120 -3.67 2.03 -21.05
N LYS A 121 -4.39 1.67 -19.97
CA LYS A 121 -5.08 2.65 -19.12
C LYS A 121 -4.66 2.66 -17.65
N GLY A 122 -3.45 2.22 -17.36
CA GLY A 122 -3.02 1.97 -15.99
C GLY A 122 -3.86 0.82 -15.44
N TYR A 123 -3.32 -0.28 -15.09
CA TYR A 123 -4.17 -1.40 -14.93
C TYR A 123 -3.95 -2.16 -13.62
N TYR A 124 -4.94 -2.86 -13.23
CA TYR A 124 -4.87 -3.86 -12.20
C TYR A 124 -4.28 -5.14 -12.78
N ASN A 125 -3.38 -5.75 -12.04
CA ASN A 125 -2.89 -7.07 -12.35
C ASN A 125 -4.04 -8.08 -12.18
N ASP A 126 -4.17 -9.01 -13.13
CA ASP A 126 -5.20 -10.05 -13.12
C ASP A 126 -4.93 -11.18 -12.10
N ILE A 127 -3.83 -11.13 -11.39
CA ILE A 127 -3.51 -12.12 -10.37
C ILE A 127 -4.29 -11.80 -9.10
N PHE A 128 -5.15 -12.73 -8.72
CA PHE A 128 -5.99 -12.63 -7.55
C PHE A 128 -5.58 -13.68 -6.52
N ALA A 129 -5.16 -13.23 -5.35
CA ALA A 129 -4.83 -14.11 -4.26
C ALA A 129 -5.85 -13.94 -3.13
N PRO A 130 -6.83 -14.83 -3.00
CA PRO A 130 -7.85 -14.73 -1.95
C PRO A 130 -7.27 -14.64 -0.55
N GLY A 131 -6.18 -15.37 -0.30
CA GLY A 131 -5.48 -15.32 0.99
C GLY A 131 -4.92 -13.95 1.30
N TRP A 132 -4.37 -13.28 0.32
CA TRP A 132 -3.85 -11.93 0.45
C TRP A 132 -4.96 -10.91 0.69
N THR A 133 -6.07 -11.03 -0.06
CA THR A 133 -7.24 -10.19 0.18
C THR A 133 -7.72 -10.31 1.62
N VAL A 134 -7.86 -11.53 2.12
CA VAL A 134 -8.28 -11.78 3.51
C VAL A 134 -7.29 -11.20 4.50
N ALA A 135 -6.00 -11.41 4.31
CA ALA A 135 -4.95 -10.88 5.19
C ALA A 135 -4.95 -9.35 5.20
N SER A 136 -5.04 -8.71 4.02
CA SER A 136 -5.07 -7.25 3.89
C SER A 136 -6.33 -6.66 4.51
N LEU A 137 -7.50 -7.25 4.25
CA LEU A 137 -8.76 -6.81 4.86
C LEU A 137 -8.74 -7.00 6.38
N TRP A 138 -8.15 -8.07 6.84
CA TRP A 138 -8.06 -8.31 8.27
C TRP A 138 -7.23 -7.25 8.97
N GLU A 139 -6.06 -6.93 8.43
CA GLU A 139 -5.23 -5.87 8.98
C GLU A 139 -5.94 -4.51 8.90
N LEU A 140 -6.69 -4.26 7.83
CA LEU A 140 -7.45 -3.03 7.63
C LEU A 140 -8.56 -2.85 8.69
N PHE A 141 -9.31 -3.90 8.98
CA PHE A 141 -10.46 -3.84 9.89
C PHE A 141 -10.12 -4.19 11.35
N SER A 142 -8.95 -4.76 11.58
CA SER A 142 -8.44 -5.10 12.90
C SER A 142 -6.98 -4.68 13.04
N PRO A 143 -6.68 -3.37 12.99
CA PRO A 143 -5.32 -2.87 13.00
C PRO A 143 -4.53 -3.32 14.22
N GLY A 144 -3.29 -3.68 14.01
CA GLY A 144 -2.38 -4.11 15.08
C GLY A 144 -2.53 -5.57 15.50
N ARG A 145 -3.34 -6.34 14.80
CA ARG A 145 -3.47 -7.78 15.12
C ARG A 145 -2.20 -8.53 14.78
N ALA A 146 -1.47 -8.14 13.75
CA ALA A 146 -0.15 -8.68 13.45
C ALA A 146 0.82 -8.52 14.63
N GLU A 147 0.70 -7.46 15.44
CA GLU A 147 1.51 -7.27 16.64
C GLU A 147 1.44 -8.44 17.62
N GLN A 148 0.32 -9.15 17.66
CA GLN A 148 0.15 -10.30 18.56
C GLN A 148 1.07 -11.46 18.21
N PHE A 149 1.51 -11.56 16.94
CA PHE A 149 2.45 -12.58 16.50
C PHE A 149 3.90 -12.24 16.82
N PHE A 150 4.22 -10.97 17.00
CA PHE A 150 5.58 -10.48 17.28
C PHE A 150 5.86 -10.33 18.79
N ARG A 151 4.86 -10.47 19.64
CA ARG A 151 4.98 -10.35 21.10
C ARG A 151 5.27 -11.67 21.81
N LYS A 152 6.14 -12.49 21.26
CA LYS A 152 6.64 -13.68 21.99
C LYS A 152 8.04 -13.48 22.50
#